data_e6b263d7bfd1cb04dd48a334d0c7b229
#
_entry.id   e6b263d7bfd1cb04dd48a334d0c7b229
#
_cell.length_a   1.000
_cell.length_b   1.000
_cell.length_c   1.000
_cell.angle_alpha   90.00
_cell.angle_beta   90.00
_cell.angle_gamma   90.00
#
_symmetry.space_group_name_H-M   'P 1'
#
loop_
_entity.id
_entity.type
_entity.pdbx_description
1 polymer ?
#
loop_
_entity_poly.entity_id
_entity_poly.type
_entity_poly.pdbx_seq_one_letter_code
_entity_poly.pdbx_strand_id
1 'polypeptide(L)'
;MVIDIARLDGNTQSFVFGTVARAIYDLKLDGDRNDIPDKIILFVDELNKYASSDAPKSSPILKQLLDIAERGRSLGIILFSVEQFRSAIHDRVKGNCATQAYGRTNAIEVSKPDYRYIPKVYQNMMTRLSPGEYIISNPALRSLVNVKFPRPAYKQFPNG
;
A
#
# COMPACT_ATOMS: atom_id res chain seq x y z
N MET A 1 -7.66 -15.10 -4.99
CA MET A 1 -8.93 -14.89 -4.27
C MET A 1 -9.19 -13.39 -4.21
N VAL A 2 -10.42 -12.94 -4.44
CA VAL A 2 -10.86 -11.55 -4.26
C VAL A 2 -11.93 -11.55 -3.18
N ILE A 3 -11.82 -10.62 -2.22
CA ILE A 3 -12.81 -10.43 -1.16
C ILE A 3 -13.41 -9.04 -1.37
N ASP A 4 -14.63 -9.00 -1.89
CA ASP A 4 -15.36 -7.75 -2.09
C ASP A 4 -16.11 -7.37 -0.82
N ILE A 5 -15.72 -6.25 -0.21
CA ILE A 5 -16.30 -5.71 1.01
C ILE A 5 -16.93 -4.33 0.79
N ALA A 6 -17.02 -3.86 -0.45
CA ALA A 6 -17.44 -2.50 -0.77
C ALA A 6 -18.85 -2.14 -0.28
N ARG A 7 -19.75 -3.15 -0.15
CA ARG A 7 -21.14 -2.96 0.30
C ARG A 7 -21.34 -3.08 1.81
N LEU A 8 -20.29 -3.40 2.56
CA LEU A 8 -20.36 -3.52 4.02
C LEU A 8 -20.18 -2.15 4.67
N ASP A 9 -20.72 -1.97 5.86
CA ASP A 9 -20.42 -0.80 6.70
C ASP A 9 -18.94 -0.80 7.17
N GLY A 10 -18.42 0.38 7.56
CA GLY A 10 -17.00 0.54 7.87
C GLY A 10 -16.48 -0.37 8.99
N ASN A 11 -17.32 -0.69 10.00
CA ASN A 11 -16.93 -1.58 11.09
C ASN A 11 -16.80 -3.02 10.61
N THR A 12 -17.79 -3.47 9.81
CA THR A 12 -17.77 -4.80 9.20
C THR A 12 -16.64 -4.96 8.20
N GLN A 13 -16.36 -3.94 7.37
CA GLN A 13 -15.18 -3.92 6.48
C GLN A 13 -13.89 -4.13 7.29
N SER A 14 -13.73 -3.38 8.37
CA SER A 14 -12.56 -3.46 9.24
C SER A 14 -12.43 -4.83 9.90
N PHE A 15 -13.53 -5.40 10.36
CA PHE A 15 -13.54 -6.74 10.96
C PHE A 15 -13.11 -7.81 9.95
N VAL A 16 -13.71 -7.81 8.76
CA VAL A 16 -13.38 -8.79 7.70
C VAL A 16 -11.93 -8.66 7.30
N PHE A 17 -11.48 -7.42 7.05
CA PHE A 17 -10.09 -7.16 6.68
C PHE A 17 -9.11 -7.64 7.76
N GLY A 18 -9.34 -7.28 9.02
CA GLY A 18 -8.49 -7.69 10.14
C GLY A 18 -8.44 -9.21 10.32
N THR A 19 -9.59 -9.88 10.17
CA THR A 19 -9.68 -11.35 10.24
C THR A 19 -8.87 -12.02 9.13
N VAL A 20 -8.98 -11.54 7.90
CA VAL A 20 -8.23 -12.08 6.75
C VAL A 20 -6.73 -11.83 6.90
N ALA A 21 -6.33 -10.61 7.26
CA ALA A 21 -4.94 -10.26 7.48
C ALA A 21 -4.29 -11.13 8.58
N ARG A 22 -5.03 -11.35 9.67
CA ARG A 22 -4.61 -12.22 10.77
C ARG A 22 -4.51 -13.67 10.32
N ALA A 23 -5.51 -14.19 9.63
CA ALA A 23 -5.49 -15.58 9.14
C ALA A 23 -4.30 -15.84 8.21
N ILE A 24 -3.95 -14.88 7.33
CA ILE A 24 -2.77 -14.98 6.46
C ILE A 24 -1.48 -14.98 7.30
N TYR A 25 -1.40 -14.11 8.30
CA TYR A 25 -0.23 -14.02 9.16
C TYR A 25 -0.01 -15.29 9.98
N ASP A 26 -1.06 -15.78 10.66
CA ASP A 26 -1.02 -16.99 11.49
C ASP A 26 -0.72 -18.23 10.62
N LEU A 27 -1.32 -18.32 9.42
CA LEU A 27 -1.03 -19.38 8.46
C LEU A 27 0.46 -19.45 8.10
N LYS A 28 1.07 -18.27 7.88
CA LYS A 28 2.50 -18.21 7.52
C LYS A 28 3.43 -18.39 8.72
N LEU A 29 2.94 -18.15 9.93
CA LEU A 29 3.72 -18.31 11.15
C LEU A 29 3.75 -19.77 11.61
N ASP A 30 2.60 -20.44 11.65
CA ASP A 30 2.38 -21.72 12.34
C ASP A 30 2.06 -22.88 11.37
N GLY A 31 1.76 -22.59 10.11
CA GLY A 31 1.30 -23.61 9.16
C GLY A 31 2.40 -24.55 8.65
N ASP A 32 2.00 -25.76 8.26
CA ASP A 32 2.91 -26.71 7.61
C ASP A 32 3.41 -26.13 6.27
N ARG A 33 4.72 -26.01 6.12
CA ARG A 33 5.35 -25.41 4.95
C ARG A 33 5.10 -26.15 3.64
N ASN A 34 4.69 -27.42 3.72
CA ASN A 34 4.43 -28.23 2.53
C ASN A 34 3.11 -27.88 1.84
N ASP A 35 2.13 -27.34 2.60
CA ASP A 35 0.79 -27.03 2.09
C ASP A 35 0.55 -25.52 1.86
N ILE A 36 1.53 -24.67 2.16
CA ILE A 36 1.40 -23.22 2.09
C ILE A 36 2.27 -22.65 0.98
N PRO A 37 1.74 -21.75 0.12
CA PRO A 37 2.54 -21.08 -0.89
C PRO A 37 3.75 -20.35 -0.27
N ASP A 38 4.91 -20.41 -0.89
CA ASP A 38 6.12 -19.71 -0.44
C ASP A 38 5.88 -18.22 -0.25
N LYS A 39 5.07 -17.63 -1.12
CA LYS A 39 4.73 -16.21 -1.10
C LYS A 39 3.22 -16.00 -1.18
N ILE A 40 2.72 -15.11 -0.35
CA ILE A 40 1.34 -14.62 -0.40
C ILE A 40 1.40 -13.10 -0.65
N ILE A 41 0.74 -12.66 -1.72
CA ILE A 41 0.60 -11.23 -2.02
C ILE A 41 -0.74 -10.75 -1.46
N LEU A 42 -0.67 -9.82 -0.53
CA LEU A 42 -1.84 -9.12 0.00
C LEU A 42 -1.95 -7.76 -0.68
N PHE A 43 -2.92 -7.62 -1.57
CA PHE A 43 -3.20 -6.37 -2.26
C PHE A 43 -4.33 -5.64 -1.55
N VAL A 44 -4.07 -4.41 -1.07
CA VAL A 44 -5.02 -3.61 -0.30
C VAL A 44 -5.22 -2.26 -0.98
N ASP A 45 -6.45 -2.00 -1.39
CA ASP A 45 -6.88 -0.69 -1.85
C ASP A 45 -7.33 0.16 -0.66
N GLU A 46 -6.92 1.43 -0.65
CA GLU A 46 -7.20 2.38 0.42
C GLU A 46 -6.78 1.90 1.83
N LEU A 47 -5.51 1.50 1.98
CA LEU A 47 -4.95 1.02 3.25
C LEU A 47 -5.10 2.03 4.40
N ASN A 48 -5.21 3.33 4.10
CA ASN A 48 -5.47 4.38 5.07
C ASN A 48 -6.74 4.17 5.89
N LYS A 49 -7.72 3.42 5.39
CA LYS A 49 -8.90 3.02 6.16
C LYS A 49 -8.56 2.17 7.39
N TYR A 50 -7.45 1.43 7.32
CA TYR A 50 -7.03 0.46 8.34
C TYR A 50 -5.75 0.87 9.09
N ALA A 51 -4.91 1.66 8.43
CA ALA A 51 -3.64 2.14 8.96
C ALA A 51 -3.47 3.65 8.69
N SER A 52 -4.42 4.46 9.17
CA SER A 52 -4.36 5.91 9.02
C SER A 52 -3.25 6.52 9.90
N SER A 53 -2.78 7.71 9.52
CA SER A 53 -1.73 8.45 10.24
C SER A 53 -2.14 8.82 11.68
N ASP A 54 -3.44 8.95 11.93
CA ASP A 54 -4.06 9.28 13.23
C ASP A 54 -4.71 8.09 13.93
N ALA A 55 -4.52 6.87 13.39
CA ALA A 55 -5.09 5.67 13.98
C ALA A 55 -4.64 5.46 15.43
N PRO A 56 -5.55 5.11 16.35
CA PRO A 56 -5.19 4.84 17.74
C PRO A 56 -4.15 3.71 17.82
N LYS A 57 -3.11 3.91 18.64
CA LYS A 57 -2.07 2.88 18.86
C LYS A 57 -2.64 1.57 19.43
N SER A 58 -3.82 1.62 20.05
CA SER A 58 -4.54 0.46 20.57
C SER A 58 -5.33 -0.31 19.50
N SER A 59 -5.40 0.19 18.27
CA SER A 59 -6.11 -0.49 17.17
C SER A 59 -5.52 -1.87 16.87
N PRO A 60 -6.27 -2.97 17.04
CA PRO A 60 -5.78 -4.31 16.73
C PRO A 60 -5.43 -4.48 15.26
N ILE A 61 -6.20 -3.84 14.36
CA ILE A 61 -5.98 -3.90 12.91
C ILE A 61 -4.69 -3.19 12.53
N LEU A 62 -4.45 -1.99 13.09
CA LEU A 62 -3.19 -1.29 12.87
C LEU A 62 -2.01 -2.15 13.33
N LYS A 63 -2.09 -2.74 14.52
CA LYS A 63 -1.03 -3.63 15.04
C LYS A 63 -0.76 -4.79 14.08
N GLN A 64 -1.79 -5.45 13.58
CA GLN A 64 -1.67 -6.56 12.62
C GLN A 64 -1.02 -6.11 11.32
N LEU A 65 -1.40 -4.94 10.79
CA LEU A 65 -0.78 -4.38 9.59
C LEU A 65 0.69 -4.01 9.80
N LEU A 66 1.03 -3.49 10.97
CA LEU A 66 2.42 -3.21 11.32
C LEU A 66 3.25 -4.50 11.40
N ASP A 67 2.71 -5.57 11.99
CA ASP A 67 3.38 -6.87 12.00
C ASP A 67 3.62 -7.40 10.57
N ILE A 68 2.65 -7.26 9.67
CA ILE A 68 2.81 -7.63 8.26
C ILE A 68 3.84 -6.73 7.56
N ALA A 69 3.78 -5.42 7.75
CA ALA A 69 4.71 -4.48 7.12
C ALA A 69 6.17 -4.68 7.58
N GLU A 70 6.38 -5.04 8.85
CA GLU A 70 7.70 -5.17 9.45
C GLU A 70 8.29 -6.57 9.29
N ARG A 71 7.46 -7.61 9.36
CA ARG A 71 7.90 -9.02 9.37
C ARG A 71 7.47 -9.82 8.14
N GLY A 72 6.55 -9.29 7.35
CA GLY A 72 5.98 -10.00 6.20
C GLY A 72 7.04 -10.58 5.28
N ARG A 73 8.14 -9.83 5.05
CA ARG A 73 9.24 -10.30 4.20
C ARG A 73 9.81 -11.64 4.66
N SER A 74 10.07 -11.83 5.94
CA SER A 74 10.61 -13.08 6.49
C SER A 74 9.60 -14.23 6.45
N LEU A 75 8.31 -13.91 6.48
CA LEU A 75 7.21 -14.86 6.39
C LEU A 75 6.77 -15.13 4.94
N GLY A 76 7.33 -14.44 3.95
CA GLY A 76 6.89 -14.54 2.56
C GLY A 76 5.57 -13.83 2.29
N ILE A 77 5.15 -12.88 3.14
CA ILE A 77 3.98 -12.02 2.91
C ILE A 77 4.45 -10.74 2.23
N ILE A 78 3.89 -10.42 1.09
CA ILE A 78 4.18 -9.21 0.33
C ILE A 78 2.94 -8.31 0.38
N LEU A 79 3.06 -7.16 1.05
CA LEU A 79 1.99 -6.16 1.11
C LEU A 79 2.11 -5.20 -0.06
N PHE A 80 1.07 -5.15 -0.91
CA PHE A 80 0.86 -4.11 -1.90
C PHE A 80 -0.28 -3.21 -1.44
N SER A 81 -0.03 -1.91 -1.33
CA SER A 81 -1.08 -0.95 -1.01
C SER A 81 -1.18 0.14 -2.06
N VAL A 82 -2.40 0.59 -2.31
CA VAL A 82 -2.71 1.73 -3.18
C VAL A 82 -3.42 2.80 -2.36
N GLU A 83 -2.96 4.04 -2.51
CA GLU A 83 -3.42 5.16 -1.72
C GLU A 83 -3.59 6.42 -2.56
N GLN A 84 -4.56 7.23 -2.22
CA GLN A 84 -4.70 8.56 -2.82
C GLN A 84 -3.73 9.56 -2.22
N PHE A 85 -3.50 9.50 -0.91
CA PHE A 85 -2.67 10.44 -0.17
C PHE A 85 -1.67 9.73 0.73
N ARG A 86 -0.38 9.91 0.45
CA ARG A 86 0.70 9.38 1.27
C ARG A 86 0.62 9.87 2.73
N SER A 87 0.25 11.14 2.93
CA SER A 87 0.13 11.73 4.26
C SER A 87 -0.94 11.09 5.13
N ALA A 88 -1.90 10.38 4.52
CA ALA A 88 -2.95 9.70 5.26
C ALA A 88 -2.53 8.35 5.86
N ILE A 89 -1.34 7.84 5.52
CA ILE A 89 -0.86 6.53 5.96
C ILE A 89 0.01 6.64 7.21
N HIS A 90 -0.09 5.66 8.10
CA HIS A 90 0.73 5.54 9.28
C HIS A 90 2.23 5.45 8.95
N ASP A 91 3.09 6.22 9.67
CA ASP A 91 4.51 6.38 9.35
C ASP A 91 5.30 5.08 9.33
N ARG A 92 5.03 4.16 10.27
CA ARG A 92 5.72 2.86 10.31
C ARG A 92 5.38 1.98 9.11
N VAL A 93 4.18 2.08 8.54
CA VAL A 93 3.83 1.39 7.30
C VAL A 93 4.61 1.99 6.14
N LYS A 94 4.58 3.33 5.97
CA LYS A 94 5.35 4.03 4.93
C LYS A 94 6.84 3.72 4.99
N GLY A 95 7.40 3.72 6.21
CA GLY A 95 8.81 3.48 6.45
C GLY A 95 9.28 2.06 6.10
N ASN A 96 8.39 1.07 6.17
CA ASN A 96 8.69 -0.32 5.82
C ASN A 96 8.42 -0.67 4.35
N CYS A 97 7.80 0.24 3.58
CA CYS A 97 7.62 0.06 2.15
C CYS A 97 8.92 0.35 1.39
N ALA A 98 9.63 -0.70 0.99
CA ALA A 98 10.89 -0.57 0.27
C ALA A 98 10.69 0.02 -1.14
N THR A 99 9.62 -0.35 -1.84
CA THR A 99 9.27 0.21 -3.14
C THR A 99 8.10 1.15 -2.99
N GLN A 100 8.22 2.35 -3.55
CA GLN A 100 7.17 3.36 -3.54
C GLN A 100 7.00 3.91 -4.95
N ALA A 101 5.76 3.89 -5.45
CA ALA A 101 5.39 4.44 -6.74
C ALA A 101 4.49 5.66 -6.54
N TYR A 102 4.94 6.81 -7.00
CA TYR A 102 4.23 8.08 -6.88
C TYR A 102 3.56 8.41 -8.22
N GLY A 103 2.25 8.37 -8.24
CA GLY A 103 1.44 8.84 -9.35
C GLY A 103 1.22 10.35 -9.31
N ARG A 104 0.33 10.85 -10.19
CA ARG A 104 -0.04 12.27 -10.18
C ARG A 104 -0.67 12.65 -8.85
N THR A 105 -0.12 13.67 -8.22
CA THR A 105 -0.53 14.18 -6.90
C THR A 105 -0.68 15.69 -6.96
N ASN A 106 -1.64 16.25 -6.20
CA ASN A 106 -1.84 17.69 -6.16
C ASN A 106 -0.73 18.43 -5.38
N ALA A 107 -0.56 19.73 -5.64
CA ALA A 107 0.49 20.53 -5.03
C ALA A 107 0.36 20.64 -3.50
N ILE A 108 -0.87 20.64 -2.97
CA ILE A 108 -1.12 20.72 -1.52
C ILE A 108 -0.57 19.47 -0.83
N GLU A 109 -0.84 18.29 -1.37
CA GLU A 109 -0.33 17.04 -0.82
C GLU A 109 1.21 16.97 -0.91
N VAL A 110 1.78 17.33 -2.07
CA VAL A 110 3.24 17.32 -2.27
C VAL A 110 3.96 18.31 -1.34
N SER A 111 3.30 19.37 -0.88
CA SER A 111 3.89 20.34 0.07
C SER A 111 4.01 19.82 1.49
N LYS A 112 3.37 18.70 1.83
CA LYS A 112 3.39 18.14 3.17
C LYS A 112 4.77 17.57 3.56
N PRO A 113 5.08 17.49 4.86
CA PRO A 113 6.35 16.95 5.36
C PRO A 113 6.68 15.55 4.85
N ASP A 114 5.67 14.75 4.53
CA ASP A 114 5.79 13.40 3.99
C ASP A 114 6.56 13.30 2.66
N TYR A 115 6.68 14.41 1.94
CA TYR A 115 7.38 14.49 0.65
C TYR A 115 8.73 15.21 0.72
N ARG A 116 9.12 15.75 1.88
CA ARG A 116 10.33 16.59 2.04
C ARG A 116 11.64 15.91 1.64
N TYR A 117 11.69 14.58 1.74
CA TYR A 117 12.87 13.78 1.38
C TYR A 117 12.99 13.54 -0.14
N ILE A 118 11.94 13.86 -0.91
CA ILE A 118 11.95 13.76 -2.36
C ILE A 118 12.53 15.06 -2.93
N PRO A 119 13.52 14.99 -3.83
CA PRO A 119 14.07 16.20 -4.45
C PRO A 119 13.00 17.03 -5.16
N LYS A 120 13.11 18.36 -5.08
CA LYS A 120 12.11 19.32 -5.61
C LYS A 120 11.76 19.11 -7.08
N VAL A 121 12.72 18.69 -7.91
CA VAL A 121 12.46 18.37 -9.32
C VAL A 121 11.41 17.29 -9.47
N TYR A 122 11.49 16.22 -8.68
CA TYR A 122 10.50 15.14 -8.71
C TYR A 122 9.16 15.54 -8.08
N GLN A 123 9.19 16.34 -7.01
CA GLN A 123 7.95 16.91 -6.45
C GLN A 123 7.17 17.73 -7.49
N ASN A 124 7.87 18.55 -8.28
CA ASN A 124 7.27 19.32 -9.36
C ASN A 124 6.76 18.41 -10.51
N MET A 125 7.48 17.34 -10.81
CA MET A 125 7.03 16.36 -11.81
C MET A 125 5.75 15.65 -11.36
N MET A 126 5.63 15.26 -10.08
CA MET A 126 4.44 14.57 -9.55
C MET A 126 3.15 15.35 -9.78
N THR A 127 3.19 16.68 -9.80
CA THR A 127 2.00 17.50 -10.04
C THR A 127 1.54 17.50 -11.50
N ARG A 128 2.37 17.01 -12.43
CA ARG A 128 2.19 17.09 -13.89
C ARG A 128 2.20 15.74 -14.59
N LEU A 129 2.35 14.63 -13.86
CA LEU A 129 2.37 13.29 -14.44
C LEU A 129 1.07 13.01 -15.22
N SER A 130 1.21 12.36 -16.35
CA SER A 130 0.08 11.85 -17.15
C SER A 130 -0.45 10.54 -16.56
N PRO A 131 -1.68 10.13 -16.88
CA PRO A 131 -2.17 8.81 -16.53
C PRO A 131 -1.21 7.71 -17.00
N GLY A 132 -0.90 6.76 -16.11
CA GLY A 132 0.06 5.68 -16.35
C GLY A 132 1.52 6.06 -16.14
N GLU A 133 1.85 7.32 -15.81
CA GLU A 133 3.19 7.75 -15.44
C GLU A 133 3.36 7.74 -13.93
N TYR A 134 4.51 7.22 -13.47
CA TYR A 134 4.85 7.11 -12.06
C TYR A 134 6.32 7.44 -11.83
N ILE A 135 6.62 8.00 -10.68
CA ILE A 135 7.98 8.13 -10.17
C ILE A 135 8.20 7.01 -9.16
N ILE A 136 9.16 6.13 -9.41
CA ILE A 136 9.45 4.96 -8.59
C ILE A 136 10.69 5.20 -7.75
N SER A 137 10.56 4.94 -6.46
CA SER A 137 11.65 4.87 -5.49
C SER A 137 11.82 3.42 -5.03
N ASN A 138 13.06 2.91 -5.10
CA ASN A 138 13.40 1.59 -4.57
C ASN A 138 14.87 1.61 -4.13
N PRO A 139 15.25 0.97 -3.01
CA PRO A 139 16.64 0.94 -2.53
C PRO A 139 17.65 0.33 -3.51
N ALA A 140 17.21 -0.53 -4.44
CA ALA A 140 18.06 -1.07 -5.49
C ALA A 140 18.38 -0.07 -6.62
N LEU A 141 17.64 1.03 -6.68
CA LEU A 141 17.85 2.08 -7.67
C LEU A 141 18.74 3.20 -7.10
N ARG A 142 19.68 3.68 -7.90
CA ARG A 142 20.56 4.80 -7.48
C ARG A 142 19.85 6.15 -7.40
N SER A 143 18.74 6.29 -8.10
CA SER A 143 17.91 7.50 -8.14
C SER A 143 16.46 7.14 -8.35
N LEU A 144 15.57 8.12 -8.15
CA LEU A 144 14.18 8.00 -8.55
C LEU A 144 14.08 7.86 -10.06
N VAL A 145 13.20 6.97 -10.52
CA VAL A 145 13.02 6.66 -11.95
C VAL A 145 11.61 7.04 -12.37
N ASN A 146 11.49 7.79 -13.47
CA ASN A 146 10.20 8.02 -14.11
C ASN A 146 9.88 6.83 -15.02
N VAL A 147 8.71 6.22 -14.81
CA VAL A 147 8.25 5.05 -15.55
C VAL A 147 6.88 5.35 -16.16
N LYS A 148 6.70 4.96 -17.40
CA LYS A 148 5.41 5.01 -18.07
C LYS A 148 4.93 3.58 -18.32
N PHE A 149 3.83 3.21 -17.69
CA PHE A 149 3.19 1.92 -17.94
C PHE A 149 2.42 1.94 -19.26
N PRO A 150 2.38 0.81 -19.97
CA PRO A 150 1.54 0.69 -21.17
C PRO A 150 0.05 0.83 -20.77
N ARG A 151 -0.78 1.16 -21.75
CA ARG A 151 -2.22 1.16 -21.52
C ARG A 151 -2.68 -0.26 -21.13
N PRO A 152 -3.66 -0.36 -20.18
CA PRO A 152 -4.20 -1.65 -19.81
C PRO A 152 -4.73 -2.41 -21.03
N ALA A 153 -4.42 -3.70 -21.13
CA ALA A 153 -4.90 -4.56 -22.22
C ALA A 153 -6.37 -4.96 -22.05
N TYR A 154 -6.97 -4.69 -20.88
CA TYR A 154 -8.38 -4.98 -20.62
C TYR A 154 -9.26 -3.77 -20.94
N LYS A 155 -10.51 -4.06 -21.32
CA LYS A 155 -11.51 -3.05 -21.63
C LYS A 155 -11.95 -2.35 -20.33
N GLN A 156 -11.63 -1.08 -20.19
CA GLN A 156 -12.20 -0.27 -19.12
C GLN A 156 -13.68 -0.01 -19.44
N PHE A 157 -14.58 -0.33 -18.53
CA PHE A 157 -15.98 0.00 -18.71
C PHE A 157 -16.13 1.53 -18.81
N PRO A 158 -16.84 2.04 -19.83
CA PRO A 158 -16.96 3.49 -20.05
C PRO A 158 -17.86 4.20 -19.02
N ASN A 159 -18.45 3.47 -18.08
CA ASN A 159 -19.32 3.99 -17.04
C ASN A 159 -18.87 3.46 -15.68
N GLY A 160 -17.94 4.13 -15.06
CA GLY A 160 -17.65 4.13 -13.65
C GLY A 160 -18.04 5.48 -13.09
#